data_a33544304f41525f31d7860464430f9c
#
_entry.id   a33544304f41525f31d7860464430f9c
#
_cell.length_a   1.000
_cell.length_b   1.000
_cell.length_c   1.000
_cell.angle_alpha   90.00
_cell.angle_beta   90.00
_cell.angle_gamma   90.00
#
_symmetry.space_group_name_H-M   'P 1'
#
loop_
_entity.id
_entity.type
_entity.pdbx_description
1 polymer ?
#
loop_
_entity_poly.entity_id
_entity_poly.type
_entity_poly.pdbx_seq_one_letter_code
_entity_poly.pdbx_strand_id
1 'polypeptide(L)'
;MQWGHIKTLFIISFLILNIYLVFQLFDRQHTADMNVLDHSESTIEEQLESENITIEAPLETELTEASYTEVTQKRLSSDDMSELGGKKDQTAAVINNNFIVSVFDDPIPLPTPYTSESITSEVKNHILNADEYELWGWNTDTNVLLLFQNRQDRPVYFTQNGLVLVYLNEDNEMTHYTQTILGEGEAQGGAKNLIQPIQAIGTLYNRGDLHPDEVVTEITLGYYARIATEGVQVFAPTWKITIEANEKEERHYFVNAIEGLVFESDSTTFLTEVMRDQLSKIKTLADDSEVRTYVEKQLDDRLEIENQSEGE
;
A
#
# COMPACT_ATOMS: atom_id res chain seq x y z
N MET A 1 9.83 -38.04 44.17
CA MET A 1 9.29 -36.71 43.77
C MET A 1 7.85 -36.89 43.34
N GLN A 2 6.92 -36.22 44.01
CA GLN A 2 5.47 -36.45 43.78
C GLN A 2 5.08 -35.70 42.49
N TRP A 3 4.71 -36.45 41.48
CA TRP A 3 4.29 -35.98 40.18
C TRP A 3 3.14 -34.92 40.23
N GLY A 4 2.34 -34.97 41.31
CA GLY A 4 1.30 -33.99 41.61
C GLY A 4 1.83 -32.58 41.84
N HIS A 5 2.93 -32.41 42.57
CA HIS A 5 3.51 -31.10 42.85
C HIS A 5 4.10 -30.42 41.61
N ILE A 6 4.64 -31.21 40.67
CA ILE A 6 5.17 -30.68 39.42
C ILE A 6 4.04 -30.12 38.55
N LYS A 7 2.91 -30.85 38.45
CA LYS A 7 1.71 -30.39 37.72
C LYS A 7 1.16 -29.10 38.33
N THR A 8 1.05 -29.04 39.65
CA THR A 8 0.53 -27.85 40.34
C THR A 8 1.45 -26.63 40.12
N LEU A 9 2.76 -26.83 40.17
CA LEU A 9 3.72 -25.76 39.91
C LEU A 9 3.62 -25.24 38.46
N PHE A 10 3.44 -26.16 37.50
CA PHE A 10 3.29 -25.79 36.09
C PHE A 10 1.98 -25.01 35.84
N ILE A 11 0.88 -25.44 36.45
CA ILE A 11 -0.43 -24.77 36.37
C ILE A 11 -0.34 -23.36 36.96
N ILE A 12 0.31 -23.19 38.11
CA ILE A 12 0.45 -21.91 38.77
C ILE A 12 1.35 -20.96 37.92
N SER A 13 2.45 -21.49 37.40
CA SER A 13 3.34 -20.69 36.52
C SER A 13 2.63 -20.22 35.27
N PHE A 14 1.83 -21.09 34.66
CA PHE A 14 1.07 -20.74 33.45
C PHE A 14 -0.08 -19.77 33.77
N LEU A 15 -0.70 -19.90 34.93
CA LEU A 15 -1.73 -18.96 35.40
C LEU A 15 -1.14 -17.58 35.63
N ILE A 16 0.03 -17.46 36.25
CA ILE A 16 0.72 -16.18 36.48
C ILE A 16 1.09 -15.56 35.14
N LEU A 17 1.62 -16.35 34.20
CA LEU A 17 1.95 -15.88 32.86
C LEU A 17 0.70 -15.33 32.12
N ASN A 18 -0.41 -16.06 32.18
CA ASN A 18 -1.65 -15.62 31.54
C ASN A 18 -2.20 -14.32 32.17
N ILE A 19 -2.17 -14.23 33.51
CA ILE A 19 -2.55 -12.99 34.21
C ILE A 19 -1.66 -11.82 33.78
N TYR A 20 -0.36 -12.03 33.68
CA TYR A 20 0.58 -11.02 33.20
C TYR A 20 0.29 -10.58 31.76
N LEU A 21 0.03 -11.54 30.87
CA LEU A 21 -0.34 -11.24 29.46
C LEU A 21 -1.67 -10.50 29.36
N VAL A 22 -2.65 -10.85 30.19
CA VAL A 22 -3.92 -10.12 30.27
C VAL A 22 -3.70 -8.68 30.77
N PHE A 23 -2.89 -8.48 31.82
CA PHE A 23 -2.53 -7.14 32.27
C PHE A 23 -1.82 -6.35 31.18
N GLN A 24 -0.89 -6.96 30.46
CA GLN A 24 -0.18 -6.30 29.36
C GLN A 24 -1.13 -5.96 28.20
N LEU A 25 -2.13 -6.80 27.94
CA LEU A 25 -3.16 -6.50 26.94
C LEU A 25 -4.03 -5.30 27.35
N PHE A 26 -4.47 -5.29 28.62
CA PHE A 26 -5.24 -4.17 29.19
C PHE A 26 -4.42 -2.88 29.23
N ASP A 27 -3.14 -2.95 29.58
CA ASP A 27 -2.25 -1.78 29.61
C ASP A 27 -2.08 -1.18 28.21
N ARG A 28 -1.95 -2.02 27.19
CA ARG A 28 -1.91 -1.56 25.78
C ARG A 28 -3.23 -0.93 25.33
N GLN A 29 -4.39 -1.47 25.75
CA GLN A 29 -5.69 -0.90 25.44
C GLN A 29 -5.91 0.41 26.20
N HIS A 30 -5.50 0.51 27.46
CA HIS A 30 -5.62 1.72 28.26
C HIS A 30 -4.63 2.81 27.83
N THR A 31 -3.46 2.47 27.32
CA THR A 31 -2.50 3.46 26.80
C THR A 31 -3.02 4.10 25.52
N ALA A 32 -3.81 3.39 24.73
CA ALA A 32 -4.52 3.97 23.59
C ALA A 32 -5.65 4.93 24.00
N ASP A 33 -6.33 4.64 25.14
CA ASP A 33 -7.44 5.49 25.64
C ASP A 33 -6.96 6.60 26.59
N MET A 34 -5.77 6.53 27.20
CA MET A 34 -5.25 7.46 28.21
C MET A 34 -4.37 8.58 27.69
N ASN A 35 -4.16 8.72 26.40
CA ASN A 35 -3.53 9.93 25.83
C ASN A 35 -4.46 11.17 25.84
N VAL A 36 -5.51 11.16 26.62
CA VAL A 36 -6.50 12.27 26.71
C VAL A 36 -6.58 12.92 28.09
N LEU A 37 -5.73 12.63 29.07
CA LEU A 37 -5.78 13.33 30.37
C LEU A 37 -4.41 13.66 30.95
N ASP A 38 -4.04 14.93 30.76
CA ASP A 38 -3.49 15.82 31.80
C ASP A 38 -2.18 15.41 32.45
N HIS A 39 -1.06 15.78 31.80
CA HIS A 39 0.10 16.25 32.58
C HIS A 39 0.78 17.37 31.79
N SER A 40 1.35 18.33 32.47
CA SER A 40 2.12 19.48 32.06
C SER A 40 3.36 19.14 31.19
N GLU A 41 3.20 18.29 30.21
CA GLU A 41 4.10 18.12 29.09
C GLU A 41 3.53 18.99 27.99
N SER A 42 4.38 19.74 27.31
CA SER A 42 4.03 20.53 26.13
C SER A 42 3.16 19.69 25.19
N THR A 43 2.14 20.31 24.60
CA THR A 43 1.31 19.62 23.60
C THR A 43 2.21 19.12 22.46
N ILE A 44 1.76 18.14 21.70
CA ILE A 44 2.54 17.65 20.55
C ILE A 44 2.87 18.79 19.58
N GLU A 45 1.94 19.74 19.41
CA GLU A 45 2.13 20.94 18.59
C GLU A 45 3.29 21.80 19.14
N GLU A 46 3.34 22.05 20.47
CA GLU A 46 4.42 22.82 21.10
C GLU A 46 5.77 22.10 20.99
N GLN A 47 5.79 20.76 21.04
CA GLN A 47 7.01 19.96 20.86
C GLN A 47 7.51 20.08 19.42
N LEU A 48 6.65 19.92 18.44
CA LEU A 48 6.99 20.08 17.02
C LEU A 48 7.49 21.49 16.71
N GLU A 49 6.82 22.52 17.24
CA GLU A 49 7.22 23.91 17.08
C GLU A 49 8.61 24.20 17.71
N SER A 50 8.91 23.58 18.86
CA SER A 50 10.22 23.75 19.52
C SER A 50 11.40 23.20 18.73
N GLU A 51 11.15 22.23 17.84
CA GLU A 51 12.14 21.65 16.92
C GLU A 51 12.03 22.21 15.50
N ASN A 52 11.25 23.29 15.32
CA ASN A 52 11.03 23.93 14.02
C ASN A 52 10.41 23.01 12.96
N ILE A 53 9.63 22.02 13.41
CA ILE A 53 8.86 21.15 12.51
C ILE A 53 7.56 21.87 12.14
N THR A 54 7.32 22.01 10.85
CA THR A 54 6.16 22.74 10.32
C THR A 54 5.11 21.77 9.78
N ILE A 55 3.84 22.05 10.03
CA ILE A 55 2.72 21.30 9.46
C ILE A 55 1.97 22.25 8.51
N GLU A 56 2.09 22.00 7.21
CA GLU A 56 1.35 22.71 6.15
C GLU A 56 0.07 21.96 5.76
N ALA A 57 0.02 20.66 6.05
CA ALA A 57 -1.11 19.82 5.76
C ALA A 57 -2.34 20.20 6.61
N PRO A 58 -3.58 20.15 6.04
CA PRO A 58 -4.79 20.35 6.80
C PRO A 58 -4.99 19.21 7.81
N LEU A 59 -5.22 19.54 9.08
CA LEU A 59 -5.44 18.58 10.16
C LEU A 59 -6.91 18.25 10.40
N GLU A 60 -7.83 18.95 9.73
CA GLU A 60 -9.25 18.69 9.84
C GLU A 60 -9.67 17.44 9.05
N THR A 61 -10.46 16.59 9.65
CA THR A 61 -11.03 15.40 9.01
C THR A 61 -12.51 15.28 9.34
N GLU A 62 -13.32 15.00 8.33
CA GLU A 62 -14.75 14.74 8.49
C GLU A 62 -15.02 13.32 9.00
N LEU A 63 -14.09 12.39 8.75
CA LEU A 63 -14.24 11.00 9.15
C LEU A 63 -13.61 10.75 10.52
N THR A 64 -14.44 10.41 11.49
CA THR A 64 -14.01 10.12 12.86
C THR A 64 -14.01 8.64 13.21
N GLU A 65 -14.69 7.80 12.41
CA GLU A 65 -14.83 6.37 12.63
C GLU A 65 -14.67 5.60 11.32
N ALA A 66 -14.01 4.46 11.37
CA ALA A 66 -13.93 3.51 10.26
C ALA A 66 -13.78 2.07 10.77
N SER A 67 -14.01 1.09 9.90
CA SER A 67 -13.77 -0.33 10.16
C SER A 67 -12.65 -0.86 9.29
N TYR A 68 -12.03 -1.96 9.71
CA TYR A 68 -11.26 -2.79 8.80
C TYR A 68 -12.19 -3.30 7.69
N THR A 69 -11.64 -3.47 6.51
CA THR A 69 -12.42 -3.97 5.36
C THR A 69 -11.74 -5.20 4.79
N GLU A 70 -12.47 -6.29 4.72
CA GLU A 70 -12.03 -7.51 4.04
C GLU A 70 -12.40 -7.41 2.55
N VAL A 71 -11.42 -7.61 1.67
CA VAL A 71 -11.60 -7.47 0.23
C VAL A 71 -10.99 -8.65 -0.49
N THR A 72 -11.73 -9.20 -1.45
CA THR A 72 -11.22 -10.20 -2.39
C THR A 72 -10.84 -9.53 -3.71
N GLN A 73 -10.04 -10.22 -4.52
CA GLN A 73 -9.76 -9.78 -5.88
C GLN A 73 -11.00 -10.00 -6.77
N LYS A 74 -11.36 -9.01 -7.59
CA LYS A 74 -12.46 -9.12 -8.55
C LYS A 74 -12.16 -10.22 -9.58
N ARG A 75 -13.14 -11.06 -9.86
CA ARG A 75 -13.13 -11.92 -11.03
C ARG A 75 -13.77 -11.17 -12.19
N LEU A 76 -13.09 -11.19 -13.33
CA LEU A 76 -13.58 -10.50 -14.53
C LEU A 76 -14.88 -11.13 -15.04
N SER A 77 -15.86 -10.30 -15.30
CA SER A 77 -17.14 -10.68 -15.89
C SER A 77 -17.01 -10.81 -17.42
N SER A 78 -18.06 -11.30 -18.07
CA SER A 78 -18.13 -11.30 -19.53
C SER A 78 -18.09 -9.89 -20.14
N ASP A 79 -18.61 -8.90 -19.40
CA ASP A 79 -18.63 -7.51 -19.84
C ASP A 79 -17.21 -6.89 -19.73
N ASP A 80 -16.50 -7.16 -18.63
CA ASP A 80 -15.09 -6.78 -18.48
C ASP A 80 -14.22 -7.38 -19.60
N MET A 81 -14.45 -8.65 -19.93
CA MET A 81 -13.73 -9.34 -21.01
C MET A 81 -14.07 -8.75 -22.39
N SER A 82 -15.30 -8.35 -22.60
CA SER A 82 -15.75 -7.71 -23.85
C SER A 82 -15.16 -6.31 -23.99
N GLU A 83 -15.12 -5.52 -22.89
CA GLU A 83 -14.50 -4.21 -22.85
C GLU A 83 -13.00 -4.31 -23.13
N LEU A 84 -12.29 -5.24 -22.46
CA LEU A 84 -10.87 -5.48 -22.68
C LEU A 84 -10.57 -5.87 -24.13
N GLY A 85 -11.36 -6.78 -24.69
CA GLY A 85 -11.25 -7.20 -26.10
C GLY A 85 -11.65 -6.13 -27.12
N GLY A 86 -12.36 -5.09 -26.69
CA GLY A 86 -12.72 -3.93 -27.51
C GLY A 86 -11.66 -2.84 -27.54
N LYS A 87 -10.67 -2.87 -26.64
CA LYS A 87 -9.54 -1.93 -26.64
C LYS A 87 -8.66 -2.22 -27.86
N LYS A 88 -8.35 -1.14 -28.59
CA LYS A 88 -7.53 -1.21 -29.80
C LYS A 88 -6.07 -1.02 -29.45
N ASP A 89 -5.22 -1.39 -30.39
CA ASP A 89 -3.78 -1.19 -30.33
C ASP A 89 -3.08 -1.90 -29.16
N GLN A 90 -3.71 -3.01 -28.67
CA GLN A 90 -3.13 -3.85 -27.62
C GLN A 90 -3.65 -5.28 -27.69
N THR A 91 -2.82 -6.23 -27.27
CA THR A 91 -3.15 -7.65 -27.13
C THR A 91 -3.12 -8.04 -25.65
N ALA A 92 -4.28 -8.47 -25.12
CA ALA A 92 -4.43 -8.81 -23.72
C ALA A 92 -4.59 -10.31 -23.49
N ALA A 93 -4.01 -10.81 -22.40
CA ALA A 93 -4.23 -12.13 -21.84
C ALA A 93 -4.77 -12.00 -20.41
N VAL A 94 -5.66 -12.92 -20.02
CA VAL A 94 -6.22 -12.97 -18.66
C VAL A 94 -5.88 -14.30 -18.03
N ILE A 95 -5.24 -14.23 -16.86
CA ILE A 95 -4.80 -15.39 -16.09
C ILE A 95 -5.73 -15.56 -14.90
N ASN A 96 -6.18 -16.80 -14.64
CA ASN A 96 -7.07 -17.15 -13.51
C ASN A 96 -8.35 -16.29 -13.41
N ASN A 97 -8.76 -15.67 -14.51
CA ASN A 97 -9.91 -14.78 -14.60
C ASN A 97 -9.89 -13.55 -13.68
N ASN A 98 -8.71 -13.11 -13.26
CA ASN A 98 -8.55 -11.99 -12.33
C ASN A 98 -7.24 -11.19 -12.49
N PHE A 99 -6.32 -11.65 -13.31
CA PHE A 99 -5.06 -10.97 -13.58
C PHE A 99 -4.94 -10.70 -15.08
N ILE A 100 -4.86 -9.43 -15.45
CA ILE A 100 -4.75 -8.95 -16.82
C ILE A 100 -3.28 -8.66 -17.11
N VAL A 101 -2.82 -9.10 -18.27
CA VAL A 101 -1.53 -8.74 -18.87
C VAL A 101 -1.82 -8.26 -20.29
N SER A 102 -1.41 -7.05 -20.63
CA SER A 102 -1.66 -6.49 -21.96
C SER A 102 -0.40 -5.86 -22.53
N VAL A 103 -0.11 -6.17 -23.78
CA VAL A 103 1.03 -5.66 -24.54
C VAL A 103 0.49 -4.72 -25.61
N PHE A 104 1.06 -3.54 -25.74
CA PHE A 104 0.72 -2.59 -26.80
C PHE A 104 1.32 -3.04 -28.13
N ASP A 105 0.57 -2.88 -29.23
CA ASP A 105 1.04 -3.25 -30.57
C ASP A 105 2.23 -2.39 -30.98
N ASP A 106 2.19 -1.08 -30.66
CA ASP A 106 3.30 -0.14 -30.76
C ASP A 106 3.48 0.56 -29.39
N PRO A 107 4.72 0.87 -28.96
CA PRO A 107 4.96 1.62 -27.75
C PRO A 107 4.25 2.98 -27.75
N ILE A 108 3.64 3.35 -26.63
CA ILE A 108 2.86 4.58 -26.47
C ILE A 108 3.67 5.60 -25.67
N PRO A 109 4.04 6.77 -26.25
CA PRO A 109 4.81 7.77 -25.55
C PRO A 109 4.01 8.42 -24.41
N LEU A 110 4.67 8.64 -23.27
CA LEU A 110 4.07 9.39 -22.18
C LEU A 110 3.90 10.86 -22.57
N PRO A 111 2.79 11.50 -22.18
CA PRO A 111 2.55 12.92 -22.47
C PRO A 111 3.52 13.82 -21.69
N THR A 112 4.05 14.83 -22.36
CA THR A 112 4.90 15.85 -21.73
C THR A 112 4.12 17.14 -21.44
N PRO A 113 4.33 17.81 -20.29
CA PRO A 113 5.27 17.45 -19.22
C PRO A 113 4.84 16.20 -18.44
N TYR A 114 5.81 15.46 -17.88
CA TYR A 114 5.56 14.26 -17.07
C TYR A 114 4.98 14.64 -15.70
N THR A 115 3.70 14.97 -15.66
CA THR A 115 2.97 15.23 -14.42
C THR A 115 2.14 14.02 -14.04
N SER A 116 1.86 13.86 -12.75
CA SER A 116 0.99 12.79 -12.25
C SER A 116 -0.36 12.75 -12.98
N GLU A 117 -0.96 13.91 -13.23
CA GLU A 117 -2.24 14.04 -13.92
C GLU A 117 -2.15 13.62 -15.40
N SER A 118 -1.12 14.07 -16.14
CA SER A 118 -0.95 13.73 -17.55
C SER A 118 -0.68 12.24 -17.77
N ILE A 119 0.20 11.65 -16.93
CA ILE A 119 0.51 10.22 -16.96
C ILE A 119 -0.73 9.39 -16.63
N THR A 120 -1.42 9.73 -15.53
CA THR A 120 -2.63 9.03 -15.12
C THR A 120 -3.70 9.08 -16.20
N SER A 121 -3.91 10.23 -16.83
CA SER A 121 -4.89 10.39 -17.92
C SER A 121 -4.56 9.49 -19.11
N GLU A 122 -3.29 9.36 -19.48
CA GLU A 122 -2.89 8.48 -20.58
C GLU A 122 -3.11 7.01 -20.23
N VAL A 123 -2.65 6.56 -19.08
CA VAL A 123 -2.82 5.17 -18.63
C VAL A 123 -4.29 4.78 -18.57
N LYS A 124 -5.17 5.67 -18.11
CA LYS A 124 -6.63 5.45 -18.00
C LYS A 124 -7.29 5.10 -19.33
N ASN A 125 -6.76 5.51 -20.46
CA ASN A 125 -7.29 5.17 -21.77
C ASN A 125 -7.20 3.65 -22.09
N HIS A 126 -6.31 2.94 -21.43
CA HIS A 126 -5.92 1.58 -21.80
C HIS A 126 -6.38 0.49 -20.80
N ILE A 127 -6.64 0.84 -19.57
CA ILE A 127 -6.99 -0.10 -18.49
C ILE A 127 -8.49 -0.24 -18.27
N LEU A 128 -8.92 -1.27 -17.55
CA LEU A 128 -10.30 -1.42 -17.07
C LEU A 128 -10.51 -0.61 -15.79
N ASN A 129 -11.77 -0.26 -15.48
CA ASN A 129 -12.13 0.52 -14.29
C ASN A 129 -11.25 1.76 -14.09
N ALA A 130 -10.93 2.44 -15.17
CA ALA A 130 -9.89 3.45 -15.26
C ALA A 130 -10.03 4.59 -14.22
N ASP A 131 -11.27 5.02 -13.95
CA ASP A 131 -11.53 6.14 -13.02
C ASP A 131 -11.17 5.82 -11.56
N GLU A 132 -11.01 4.55 -11.24
CA GLU A 132 -10.69 4.09 -9.89
C GLU A 132 -9.17 4.05 -9.60
N TYR A 133 -8.31 4.32 -10.59
CA TYR A 133 -6.85 4.24 -10.42
C TYR A 133 -6.19 5.61 -10.40
N GLU A 134 -5.21 5.76 -9.51
CA GLU A 134 -4.37 6.96 -9.40
C GLU A 134 -2.90 6.59 -9.38
N LEU A 135 -2.07 7.44 -10.00
CA LEU A 135 -0.62 7.25 -10.03
C LEU A 135 -0.06 7.43 -8.61
N TRP A 136 0.59 6.40 -8.11
CA TRP A 136 1.38 6.45 -6.90
C TRP A 136 2.77 7.04 -7.16
N GLY A 137 3.44 6.54 -8.19
CA GLY A 137 4.78 6.97 -8.50
C GLY A 137 5.38 6.27 -9.72
N TRP A 138 6.55 6.72 -10.07
CA TRP A 138 7.39 6.19 -11.12
C TRP A 138 8.70 5.69 -10.50
N ASN A 139 8.90 4.36 -10.48
CA ASN A 139 10.19 3.78 -10.15
C ASN A 139 11.10 3.92 -11.39
N THR A 140 12.07 4.83 -11.31
CA THR A 140 12.97 5.15 -12.43
C THR A 140 14.04 4.07 -12.64
N ASP A 141 14.38 3.29 -11.64
CA ASP A 141 15.42 2.26 -11.71
C ASP A 141 14.94 1.06 -12.55
N THR A 142 13.68 0.65 -12.32
CA THR A 142 13.03 -0.41 -13.09
C THR A 142 12.19 0.10 -14.26
N ASN A 143 12.04 1.42 -14.37
CA ASN A 143 11.21 2.13 -15.36
C ASN A 143 9.75 1.64 -15.37
N VAL A 144 9.13 1.62 -14.18
CA VAL A 144 7.76 1.15 -13.96
C VAL A 144 6.92 2.21 -13.27
N LEU A 145 5.72 2.48 -13.81
CA LEU A 145 4.71 3.29 -13.15
C LEU A 145 3.83 2.40 -12.27
N LEU A 146 3.55 2.87 -11.05
CA LEU A 146 2.66 2.20 -10.10
C LEU A 146 1.39 3.02 -9.95
N LEU A 147 0.22 2.40 -10.16
CA LEU A 147 -1.07 3.02 -9.90
C LEU A 147 -1.85 2.13 -8.93
N PHE A 148 -2.33 2.72 -7.85
CA PHE A 148 -3.21 2.04 -6.89
C PHE A 148 -4.67 2.37 -7.16
N GLN A 149 -5.54 1.37 -6.91
CA GLN A 149 -6.98 1.53 -7.03
C GLN A 149 -7.54 2.25 -5.81
N ASN A 150 -8.44 3.20 -6.05
CA ASN A 150 -9.21 3.86 -5.03
C ASN A 150 -10.42 3.01 -4.62
N ARG A 151 -10.77 3.07 -3.35
CA ARG A 151 -11.98 2.52 -2.80
C ARG A 151 -12.72 3.59 -1.98
N GLN A 152 -13.97 3.86 -2.31
CA GLN A 152 -14.72 4.94 -1.67
C GLN A 152 -13.93 6.27 -1.66
N ASP A 153 -13.39 6.63 -2.82
CA ASP A 153 -12.57 7.83 -3.05
C ASP A 153 -11.30 7.90 -2.19
N ARG A 154 -10.78 6.75 -1.76
CA ARG A 154 -9.54 6.64 -0.98
C ARG A 154 -8.62 5.58 -1.58
N PRO A 155 -7.33 5.90 -1.76
CA PRO A 155 -6.36 4.97 -2.30
C PRO A 155 -6.11 3.78 -1.36
N VAL A 156 -5.88 2.62 -1.97
CA VAL A 156 -5.48 1.41 -1.25
C VAL A 156 -4.01 1.15 -1.54
N TYR A 157 -3.16 1.52 -0.59
CA TYR A 157 -1.71 1.45 -0.75
C TYR A 157 -1.17 0.03 -0.58
N PHE A 158 -0.11 -0.29 -1.29
CA PHE A 158 0.69 -1.51 -1.16
C PHE A 158 -0.13 -2.81 -1.20
N THR A 159 -1.12 -2.82 -2.09
CA THR A 159 -1.93 -4.00 -2.37
C THR A 159 -1.57 -4.60 -3.73
N GLN A 160 -1.45 -5.93 -3.80
CA GLN A 160 -1.34 -6.65 -5.06
C GLN A 160 -2.69 -6.83 -5.77
N ASN A 161 -3.81 -6.57 -5.06
CA ASN A 161 -5.18 -6.69 -5.57
C ASN A 161 -5.76 -5.29 -5.78
N GLY A 162 -5.64 -4.71 -6.90
CA GLY A 162 -6.05 -3.32 -7.17
C GLY A 162 -4.84 -2.49 -7.54
N LEU A 163 -4.00 -3.06 -8.37
CA LEU A 163 -2.72 -2.51 -8.80
C LEU A 163 -2.65 -2.52 -10.33
N VAL A 164 -2.17 -1.44 -10.89
CA VAL A 164 -1.69 -1.37 -12.26
C VAL A 164 -0.20 -1.08 -12.23
N LEU A 165 0.57 -1.93 -12.92
CA LEU A 165 1.97 -1.66 -13.24
C LEU A 165 2.07 -1.40 -14.74
N VAL A 166 2.60 -0.24 -15.13
CA VAL A 166 2.87 0.09 -16.53
C VAL A 166 4.37 0.10 -16.74
N TYR A 167 4.83 -0.68 -17.68
CA TYR A 167 6.23 -0.88 -17.97
C TYR A 167 6.66 0.00 -19.15
N LEU A 168 7.71 0.77 -18.95
CA LEU A 168 8.23 1.70 -19.96
C LEU A 168 9.52 1.15 -20.58
N ASN A 169 9.78 1.58 -21.82
CA ASN A 169 11.08 1.40 -22.47
C ASN A 169 12.06 2.53 -22.10
N GLU A 170 13.25 2.52 -22.68
CA GLU A 170 14.28 3.53 -22.44
C GLU A 170 13.89 4.94 -22.96
N ASP A 171 12.94 5.02 -23.89
CA ASP A 171 12.40 6.27 -24.43
C ASP A 171 11.19 6.80 -23.63
N ASN A 172 10.87 6.19 -22.47
CA ASN A 172 9.71 6.50 -21.64
C ASN A 172 8.37 6.27 -22.35
N GLU A 173 8.28 5.25 -23.19
CA GLU A 173 7.06 4.83 -23.85
C GLU A 173 6.49 3.59 -23.18
N MET A 174 5.17 3.54 -22.99
CA MET A 174 4.47 2.39 -22.42
C MET A 174 4.52 1.22 -23.39
N THR A 175 5.04 0.06 -22.95
CA THR A 175 5.16 -1.15 -23.77
C THR A 175 4.14 -2.21 -23.42
N HIS A 176 3.83 -2.35 -22.14
CA HIS A 176 2.84 -3.29 -21.62
C HIS A 176 2.41 -2.87 -20.22
N TYR A 177 1.30 -3.44 -19.76
CA TYR A 177 0.87 -3.27 -18.38
C TYR A 177 0.31 -4.56 -17.81
N THR A 178 0.28 -4.61 -16.49
CA THR A 178 -0.44 -5.63 -15.73
C THR A 178 -1.49 -4.97 -14.86
N GLN A 179 -2.63 -5.62 -14.67
CA GLN A 179 -3.72 -5.07 -13.86
C GLN A 179 -4.42 -6.15 -13.03
N THR A 180 -4.69 -5.81 -11.79
CA THR A 180 -5.61 -6.51 -10.89
C THR A 180 -6.67 -5.54 -10.41
N ILE A 181 -7.88 -6.00 -10.15
CA ILE A 181 -9.02 -5.16 -9.75
C ILE A 181 -9.55 -5.64 -8.40
N LEU A 182 -9.81 -4.71 -7.49
CA LEU A 182 -10.46 -5.00 -6.21
C LEU A 182 -11.91 -5.44 -6.42
N GLY A 183 -12.30 -6.49 -5.72
CA GLY A 183 -13.68 -6.89 -5.60
C GLY A 183 -14.45 -6.07 -4.58
N GLU A 184 -15.66 -6.49 -4.29
CA GLU A 184 -16.44 -5.92 -3.20
C GLU A 184 -15.77 -6.20 -1.87
N GLY A 185 -15.92 -5.29 -0.91
CA GLY A 185 -15.36 -5.44 0.42
C GLY A 185 -16.44 -5.43 1.48
N GLU A 186 -16.22 -6.23 2.49
CA GLU A 186 -17.08 -6.33 3.66
C GLU A 186 -16.40 -5.71 4.88
N ALA A 187 -17.13 -4.92 5.65
CA ALA A 187 -16.63 -4.36 6.89
C ALA A 187 -16.37 -5.49 7.89
N GLN A 188 -15.16 -5.56 8.41
CA GLN A 188 -14.76 -6.53 9.42
C GLN A 188 -14.87 -5.90 10.82
N GLY A 189 -15.82 -6.38 11.61
CA GLY A 189 -16.12 -5.83 12.92
C GLY A 189 -16.92 -4.54 12.88
N GLY A 190 -17.03 -3.86 14.00
CA GLY A 190 -17.71 -2.56 14.12
C GLY A 190 -16.79 -1.39 13.75
N ALA A 191 -17.39 -0.23 13.47
CA ALA A 191 -16.65 1.02 13.33
C ALA A 191 -15.89 1.33 14.63
N LYS A 192 -14.67 1.82 14.47
CA LYS A 192 -13.78 2.23 15.56
C LYS A 192 -13.39 3.69 15.36
N ASN A 193 -13.18 4.39 16.46
CA ASN A 193 -12.68 5.76 16.42
C ASN A 193 -11.30 5.79 15.76
N LEU A 194 -11.11 6.77 14.89
CA LEU A 194 -9.80 7.04 14.28
C LEU A 194 -9.01 7.99 15.19
N ILE A 195 -7.70 7.77 15.25
CA ILE A 195 -6.78 8.75 15.82
C ILE A 195 -6.79 10.00 14.94
N GLN A 196 -6.65 11.16 15.57
CA GLN A 196 -6.61 12.43 14.83
C GLN A 196 -5.30 12.54 14.03
N PRO A 197 -5.30 13.30 12.91
CA PRO A 197 -4.09 13.53 12.11
C PRO A 197 -2.88 13.97 12.95
N ILE A 198 -3.05 14.88 13.88
CA ILE A 198 -1.98 15.35 14.77
C ILE A 198 -1.41 14.25 15.65
N GLN A 199 -2.23 13.29 16.08
CA GLN A 199 -1.77 12.13 16.86
C GLN A 199 -0.94 11.17 16.00
N ALA A 200 -1.29 11.02 14.72
CA ALA A 200 -0.52 10.23 13.78
C ALA A 200 0.86 10.87 13.51
N ILE A 201 0.93 12.20 13.36
CA ILE A 201 2.19 12.95 13.26
C ILE A 201 3.00 12.77 14.55
N GLY A 202 2.36 12.91 15.72
CA GLY A 202 3.01 12.68 17.02
C GLY A 202 3.58 11.27 17.17
N THR A 203 2.96 10.27 16.55
CA THR A 203 3.50 8.91 16.53
C THR A 203 4.83 8.86 15.78
N LEU A 204 4.95 9.51 14.62
CA LEU A 204 6.21 9.57 13.85
C LEU A 204 7.28 10.33 14.62
N TYR A 205 6.93 11.47 15.22
CA TYR A 205 7.83 12.25 16.04
C TYR A 205 8.41 11.44 17.21
N ASN A 206 7.54 10.76 17.98
CA ASN A 206 7.95 9.94 19.11
C ASN A 206 8.80 8.73 18.73
N ARG A 207 8.67 8.24 17.49
CA ARG A 207 9.51 7.17 16.94
C ARG A 207 10.88 7.67 16.45
N GLY A 208 11.02 8.98 16.24
CA GLY A 208 12.19 9.59 15.61
C GLY A 208 12.19 9.49 14.08
N ASP A 209 11.03 9.28 13.47
CA ASP A 209 10.84 9.26 12.01
C ASP A 209 10.65 10.67 11.44
N LEU A 210 10.33 11.65 12.29
CA LEU A 210 10.18 13.07 11.99
C LEU A 210 11.29 13.83 12.69
N HIS A 211 12.07 14.60 11.92
CA HIS A 211 13.29 15.27 12.40
C HIS A 211 13.11 16.79 12.46
N PRO A 212 13.98 17.50 13.21
CA PRO A 212 13.98 18.95 13.24
C PRO A 212 14.09 19.58 11.83
N ASP A 213 13.44 20.74 11.65
CA ASP A 213 13.41 21.51 10.42
C ASP A 213 12.68 20.84 9.23
N GLU A 214 11.99 19.72 9.45
CA GLU A 214 11.18 19.06 8.41
C GLU A 214 9.77 19.64 8.32
N VAL A 215 9.13 19.43 7.17
CA VAL A 215 7.77 19.93 6.87
C VAL A 215 6.84 18.78 6.56
N VAL A 216 5.73 18.69 7.29
CA VAL A 216 4.62 17.79 6.93
C VAL A 216 3.76 18.48 5.90
N THR A 217 3.91 18.09 4.64
CA THR A 217 3.25 18.75 3.48
C THR A 217 1.88 18.20 3.17
N GLU A 218 1.64 16.91 3.44
CA GLU A 218 0.38 16.25 3.16
C GLU A 218 0.01 15.23 4.25
N ILE A 219 -1.27 15.17 4.59
CA ILE A 219 -1.85 14.08 5.36
C ILE A 219 -3.20 13.69 4.76
N THR A 220 -3.31 12.42 4.35
CA THR A 220 -4.51 11.91 3.68
C THR A 220 -4.91 10.56 4.27
N LEU A 221 -6.24 10.32 4.33
CA LEU A 221 -6.77 9.04 4.78
C LEU A 221 -6.97 8.11 3.60
N GLY A 222 -6.33 6.95 3.66
CA GLY A 222 -6.49 5.85 2.70
C GLY A 222 -6.65 4.53 3.41
N TYR A 223 -6.30 3.48 2.70
CA TYR A 223 -6.25 2.11 3.22
C TYR A 223 -4.87 1.52 2.97
N TYR A 224 -4.41 0.68 3.89
CA TYR A 224 -3.18 -0.08 3.73
C TYR A 224 -3.50 -1.58 3.81
N ALA A 225 -2.99 -2.36 2.87
CA ALA A 225 -3.17 -3.81 2.84
C ALA A 225 -2.32 -4.47 3.93
N ARG A 226 -2.97 -5.04 4.94
CA ARG A 226 -2.28 -5.55 6.13
C ARG A 226 -1.90 -7.02 6.06
N ILE A 227 -2.75 -7.85 5.50
CA ILE A 227 -2.56 -9.30 5.43
C ILE A 227 -3.23 -9.82 4.16
N ALA A 228 -2.52 -10.66 3.40
CA ALA A 228 -3.10 -11.46 2.34
C ALA A 228 -3.06 -12.93 2.76
N THR A 229 -4.23 -13.56 2.82
CA THR A 229 -4.35 -15.01 3.06
C THR A 229 -5.32 -15.56 2.02
N GLU A 230 -4.85 -16.51 1.20
CA GLU A 230 -5.67 -17.21 0.20
C GLU A 230 -6.51 -16.28 -0.72
N GLY A 231 -5.95 -15.14 -1.13
CA GLY A 231 -6.63 -14.17 -2.02
C GLY A 231 -7.57 -13.19 -1.31
N VAL A 232 -7.66 -13.24 0.00
CA VAL A 232 -8.38 -12.28 0.83
C VAL A 232 -7.39 -11.31 1.46
N GLN A 233 -7.66 -10.01 1.36
CA GLN A 233 -6.86 -8.97 2.02
C GLN A 233 -7.71 -8.21 3.04
N VAL A 234 -7.08 -7.82 4.15
CA VAL A 234 -7.68 -6.94 5.15
C VAL A 234 -7.05 -5.57 5.02
N PHE A 235 -7.86 -4.58 4.73
CA PHE A 235 -7.46 -3.18 4.61
C PHE A 235 -7.68 -2.47 5.93
N ALA A 236 -6.64 -1.81 6.41
CA ALA A 236 -6.70 -0.94 7.59
C ALA A 236 -6.86 0.51 7.16
N PRO A 237 -7.79 1.28 7.74
CA PRO A 237 -7.80 2.73 7.59
C PRO A 237 -6.44 3.29 8.04
N THR A 238 -5.82 4.14 7.22
CA THR A 238 -4.43 4.51 7.38
C THR A 238 -4.20 5.97 6.96
N TRP A 239 -3.54 6.73 7.81
CA TRP A 239 -3.02 8.04 7.47
C TRP A 239 -1.74 7.88 6.65
N LYS A 240 -1.74 8.36 5.41
CA LYS A 240 -0.53 8.63 4.65
C LYS A 240 -0.05 10.01 5.05
N ILE A 241 1.20 10.13 5.48
CA ILE A 241 1.84 11.37 5.89
C ILE A 241 3.04 11.58 4.99
N THR A 242 3.07 12.69 4.28
CA THR A 242 4.20 13.09 3.42
C THR A 242 5.02 14.12 4.16
N ILE A 243 6.32 13.88 4.24
CA ILE A 243 7.30 14.73 4.89
C ILE A 243 8.32 15.18 3.85
N GLU A 244 8.50 16.48 3.73
CA GLU A 244 9.58 17.06 2.94
C GLU A 244 10.78 17.34 3.84
N ALA A 245 11.92 16.69 3.53
CA ALA A 245 13.18 16.93 4.19
C ALA A 245 13.96 18.08 3.52
N ASN A 246 15.04 18.54 4.16
CA ASN A 246 15.99 19.46 3.56
C ASN A 246 16.53 18.84 2.27
N GLU A 247 16.43 19.56 1.14
CA GLU A 247 16.80 19.17 -0.23
C GLU A 247 15.65 18.63 -1.12
N LYS A 248 14.39 18.76 -0.70
CA LYS A 248 13.20 18.34 -1.44
C LYS A 248 13.06 16.82 -1.63
N GLU A 249 13.66 16.04 -0.76
CA GLU A 249 13.42 14.63 -0.70
C GLU A 249 12.10 14.38 0.05
N GLU A 250 11.11 13.82 -0.62
CA GLU A 250 9.83 13.46 -0.02
C GLU A 250 9.90 12.05 0.56
N ARG A 251 9.43 11.91 1.81
CA ARG A 251 9.27 10.62 2.47
C ARG A 251 7.80 10.40 2.82
N HIS A 252 7.32 9.18 2.62
CA HIS A 252 5.95 8.80 2.90
C HIS A 252 5.89 7.81 4.05
N TYR A 253 5.05 8.11 5.02
CA TYR A 253 4.78 7.24 6.17
C TYR A 253 3.32 6.85 6.21
N PHE A 254 3.06 5.64 6.71
CA PHE A 254 1.72 5.07 6.81
C PHE A 254 1.42 4.71 8.26
N VAL A 255 0.46 5.40 8.86
CA VAL A 255 0.08 5.21 10.26
C VAL A 255 -1.34 4.65 10.31
N ASN A 256 -1.51 3.44 10.87
CA ASN A 256 -2.82 2.84 11.08
C ASN A 256 -3.70 3.82 11.88
N ALA A 257 -4.79 4.27 11.27
CA ALA A 257 -5.65 5.29 11.86
C ALA A 257 -6.49 4.77 13.04
N ILE A 258 -6.53 3.45 13.28
CA ILE A 258 -7.25 2.85 14.42
C ILE A 258 -6.27 2.53 15.56
N GLU A 259 -5.09 1.97 15.24
CA GLU A 259 -4.15 1.44 16.24
C GLU A 259 -2.94 2.35 16.49
N GLY A 260 -2.74 3.39 15.67
CA GLY A 260 -1.58 4.28 15.75
C GLY A 260 -0.25 3.59 15.43
N LEU A 261 -0.28 2.44 14.76
CA LEU A 261 0.93 1.70 14.39
C LEU A 261 1.47 2.21 13.04
N VAL A 262 2.78 2.42 12.95
CA VAL A 262 3.43 2.77 11.69
C VAL A 262 3.68 1.51 10.89
N PHE A 263 3.27 1.52 9.61
CA PHE A 263 3.60 0.47 8.66
C PHE A 263 4.94 0.80 7.99
N GLU A 264 5.80 -0.16 7.94
CA GLU A 264 7.01 -0.07 7.13
C GLU A 264 6.61 -0.30 5.66
N SER A 265 6.97 0.62 4.80
CA SER A 265 6.70 0.55 3.37
C SER A 265 7.97 0.90 2.60
N ASP A 266 8.45 -0.07 1.86
CA ASP A 266 9.48 0.14 0.85
C ASP A 266 8.90 -0.16 -0.52
N SER A 267 8.79 0.88 -1.33
CA SER A 267 8.22 0.79 -2.69
C SER A 267 9.02 -0.14 -3.59
N THR A 268 10.33 -0.19 -3.42
CA THR A 268 11.23 -1.00 -4.22
C THR A 268 11.05 -2.48 -3.89
N THR A 269 11.12 -2.84 -2.61
CA THR A 269 10.86 -4.22 -2.16
C THR A 269 9.46 -4.69 -2.57
N PHE A 270 8.42 -3.84 -2.38
CA PHE A 270 7.07 -4.17 -2.81
C PHE A 270 6.98 -4.43 -4.31
N LEU A 271 7.57 -3.56 -5.14
CA LEU A 271 7.56 -3.70 -6.59
C LEU A 271 8.24 -4.99 -7.03
N THR A 272 9.40 -5.32 -6.45
CA THR A 272 10.15 -6.54 -6.73
C THR A 272 9.35 -7.79 -6.40
N GLU A 273 8.74 -7.83 -5.22
CA GLU A 273 7.89 -8.97 -4.83
C GLU A 273 6.69 -9.14 -5.77
N VAL A 274 6.05 -8.04 -6.14
CA VAL A 274 4.94 -8.06 -7.10
C VAL A 274 5.39 -8.55 -8.47
N MET A 275 6.50 -8.04 -9.00
CA MET A 275 7.03 -8.49 -10.30
C MET A 275 7.36 -9.98 -10.31
N ARG A 276 7.95 -10.51 -9.22
CA ARG A 276 8.23 -11.96 -9.08
C ARG A 276 6.95 -12.80 -9.07
N ASP A 277 5.92 -12.36 -8.34
CA ASP A 277 4.61 -13.02 -8.31
C ASP A 277 3.93 -12.98 -9.69
N GLN A 278 3.93 -11.82 -10.35
CA GLN A 278 3.39 -11.66 -11.70
C GLN A 278 4.11 -12.54 -12.72
N LEU A 279 5.44 -12.59 -12.68
CA LEU A 279 6.24 -13.47 -13.53
C LEU A 279 5.84 -14.95 -13.36
N SER A 280 5.65 -15.39 -12.10
CA SER A 280 5.17 -16.75 -11.81
C SER A 280 3.80 -17.02 -12.43
N LYS A 281 2.88 -16.06 -12.38
CA LYS A 281 1.55 -16.17 -12.99
C LYS A 281 1.64 -16.19 -14.52
N ILE A 282 2.44 -15.31 -15.12
CA ILE A 282 2.62 -15.20 -16.57
C ILE A 282 3.20 -16.50 -17.16
N LYS A 283 4.10 -17.16 -16.44
CA LYS A 283 4.65 -18.47 -16.83
C LYS A 283 3.59 -19.59 -16.90
N THR A 284 2.37 -19.36 -16.41
CA THR A 284 1.26 -20.31 -16.55
C THR A 284 0.49 -20.18 -17.87
N LEU A 285 0.72 -19.12 -18.65
CA LEU A 285 0.18 -19.00 -20.00
C LEU A 285 0.78 -20.06 -20.93
N ALA A 286 0.12 -20.35 -22.05
CA ALA A 286 0.61 -21.28 -23.05
C ALA A 286 1.98 -20.84 -23.59
N ASP A 287 2.84 -21.81 -23.90
CA ASP A 287 4.22 -21.55 -24.36
C ASP A 287 4.28 -20.80 -25.70
N ASP A 288 3.23 -20.91 -26.53
CA ASP A 288 3.08 -20.23 -27.80
C ASP A 288 2.40 -18.85 -27.70
N SER A 289 2.11 -18.38 -26.48
CA SER A 289 1.54 -17.06 -26.25
C SER A 289 2.56 -15.96 -26.53
N GLU A 290 2.25 -15.06 -27.46
CA GLU A 290 3.07 -13.89 -27.78
C GLU A 290 3.19 -12.97 -26.57
N VAL A 291 2.10 -12.76 -25.81
CA VAL A 291 2.08 -11.98 -24.56
C VAL A 291 3.04 -12.56 -23.54
N ARG A 292 3.00 -13.89 -23.31
CA ARG A 292 3.93 -14.56 -22.40
C ARG A 292 5.37 -14.34 -22.82
N THR A 293 5.70 -14.65 -24.06
CA THR A 293 7.09 -14.59 -24.56
C THR A 293 7.67 -13.19 -24.40
N TYR A 294 6.87 -12.17 -24.71
CA TYR A 294 7.29 -10.78 -24.58
C TYR A 294 7.49 -10.37 -23.13
N VAL A 295 6.45 -10.55 -22.30
CA VAL A 295 6.43 -10.01 -20.92
C VAL A 295 7.36 -10.78 -19.98
N GLU A 296 7.48 -12.12 -20.14
CA GLU A 296 8.40 -12.93 -19.36
C GLU A 296 9.84 -12.40 -19.51
N LYS A 297 10.29 -12.15 -20.73
CA LYS A 297 11.62 -11.58 -20.98
C LYS A 297 11.80 -10.21 -20.34
N GLN A 298 10.80 -9.33 -20.48
CA GLN A 298 10.87 -7.97 -19.93
C GLN A 298 10.95 -7.95 -18.40
N LEU A 299 10.26 -8.86 -17.73
CA LEU A 299 10.29 -8.98 -16.26
C LEU A 299 11.58 -9.63 -15.77
N ASP A 300 12.05 -10.69 -16.43
CA ASP A 300 13.31 -11.33 -16.07
C ASP A 300 14.48 -10.32 -16.17
N ASP A 301 14.57 -9.54 -17.26
CA ASP A 301 15.60 -8.51 -17.45
C ASP A 301 15.59 -7.46 -16.30
N ARG A 302 14.40 -6.98 -15.88
CA ARG A 302 14.26 -5.99 -14.78
C ARG A 302 14.61 -6.54 -13.41
N LEU A 303 14.21 -7.79 -13.13
CA LEU A 303 14.54 -8.46 -11.87
C LEU A 303 16.04 -8.78 -11.75
N GLU A 304 16.74 -8.95 -12.87
CA GLU A 304 18.20 -9.13 -12.87
C GLU A 304 18.93 -7.82 -12.54
N ILE A 305 18.46 -6.68 -13.05
CA ILE A 305 19.04 -5.35 -12.76
C ILE A 305 18.96 -5.06 -11.27
N GLU A 306 17.81 -5.32 -10.66
CA GLU A 306 17.58 -5.03 -9.25
C GLU A 306 18.42 -5.90 -8.31
N ASN A 307 18.57 -7.20 -8.62
CA ASN A 307 19.44 -8.07 -7.84
C ASN A 307 20.92 -7.65 -7.89
N GLN A 308 21.34 -6.89 -8.90
CA GLN A 308 22.71 -6.36 -9.01
C GLN A 308 22.89 -5.09 -8.16
N SER A 309 21.86 -4.25 -8.03
CA SER A 309 21.90 -3.03 -7.24
C SER A 309 21.86 -3.29 -5.71
N GLU A 310 21.24 -4.39 -5.26
CA GLU A 310 21.27 -4.80 -3.86
C GLU A 310 22.58 -5.46 -3.41
N GLY A 311 23.47 -5.79 -4.35
CA GLY A 311 24.75 -6.47 -4.10
C GLY A 311 25.97 -5.54 -4.01
N GLU A 312 25.82 -4.26 -4.27
CA GLU A 312 26.86 -3.23 -4.14
C GLU A 312 26.64 -2.37 -2.86
#